data_b48021a74be72ddf3b8f6c6b42171a6e
#
_entry.id   b48021a74be72ddf3b8f6c6b42171a6e
#
_cell.length_a   1.000
_cell.length_b   1.000
_cell.length_c   1.000
_cell.angle_alpha   90.00
_cell.angle_beta   90.00
_cell.angle_gamma   90.00
#
_symmetry.space_group_name_H-M   'P 1'
#
loop_
_entity.id
_entity.type
_entity.pdbx_description
1 polymer ?
#
loop_
_entity_poly.entity_id
_entity_poly.type
_entity_poly.pdbx_seq_one_letter_code
_entity_poly.pdbx_strand_id
1 'polypeptide(L)'
;DDAGDFIFGYTCVNDVTALQILDADPTFPQWARAKGYDTFGPFGPVIATDIDISGASIRAELNGRERQNYPVSDLFLQPADLVSRLSQFMTLQPGDLVSCGTGPGALPMRSGVTIDVSIDGIGTLSNTYDT
;
A
#
# COMPACT_ATOMS: atom_id res chain seq x y z
N ASP A 1 -11.98 -16.67 -11.77
CA ASP A 1 -10.79 -17.44 -12.09
C ASP A 1 -9.78 -16.66 -12.94
N ASP A 2 -10.17 -15.55 -13.58
CA ASP A 2 -9.32 -14.79 -14.50
C ASP A 2 -8.94 -13.40 -13.96
N ALA A 3 -9.12 -13.16 -12.67
CA ALA A 3 -8.89 -11.83 -12.09
C ALA A 3 -7.42 -11.37 -12.22
N GLY A 4 -6.49 -12.30 -12.27
CA GLY A 4 -5.08 -12.01 -12.52
C GLY A 4 -4.81 -11.38 -13.88
N ASP A 5 -5.59 -11.71 -14.90
CA ASP A 5 -5.45 -11.20 -16.27
C ASP A 5 -5.83 -9.71 -16.37
N PHE A 6 -6.52 -9.18 -15.37
CA PHE A 6 -6.90 -7.76 -15.27
C PHE A 6 -5.89 -6.93 -14.47
N ILE A 7 -4.84 -7.53 -13.93
CA ILE A 7 -3.77 -6.82 -13.23
C ILE A 7 -2.74 -6.36 -14.26
N PHE A 8 -2.66 -5.06 -14.49
CA PHE A 8 -1.68 -4.48 -15.40
C PHE A 8 -0.25 -4.58 -14.87
N GLY A 9 -0.07 -4.47 -13.57
CA GLY A 9 1.24 -4.54 -12.93
C GLY A 9 1.18 -4.21 -11.44
N TYR A 10 2.35 -4.11 -10.83
CA TYR A 10 2.52 -3.90 -9.40
C TYR A 10 3.40 -2.68 -9.14
N THR A 11 3.14 -2.01 -8.03
CA THR A 11 3.90 -0.84 -7.58
C THR A 11 3.97 -0.80 -6.06
N CYS A 12 4.94 -0.07 -5.51
CA CYS A 12 4.92 0.23 -4.08
C CYS A 12 3.90 1.33 -3.78
N VAL A 13 3.28 1.27 -2.62
CA VAL A 13 2.41 2.32 -2.10
C VAL A 13 2.68 2.54 -0.62
N ASN A 14 2.68 3.80 -0.19
CA ASN A 14 2.65 4.15 1.22
C ASN A 14 1.24 4.62 1.58
N ASP A 15 0.49 3.76 2.26
CA ASP A 15 -0.88 4.01 2.68
C ASP A 15 -0.92 4.91 3.92
N VAL A 16 -0.56 6.18 3.72
CA VAL A 16 -0.50 7.20 4.77
C VAL A 16 -1.88 7.38 5.40
N THR A 17 -1.93 7.36 6.72
CA THR A 17 -3.20 7.43 7.46
C THR A 17 -3.10 8.43 8.62
N ALA A 18 -3.99 9.41 8.65
CA ALA A 18 -4.14 10.35 9.76
C ALA A 18 -4.91 9.68 10.90
N LEU A 19 -4.19 8.95 11.78
CA LEU A 19 -4.80 8.16 12.85
C LEU A 19 -5.69 8.98 13.78
N GLN A 20 -5.33 10.24 14.05
CA GLN A 20 -6.13 11.13 14.91
C GLN A 20 -7.57 11.33 14.37
N ILE A 21 -7.78 11.19 13.06
CA ILE A 21 -9.13 11.26 12.46
C ILE A 21 -9.95 10.02 12.80
N LEU A 22 -9.31 8.86 12.86
CA LEU A 22 -9.97 7.61 13.25
C LEU A 22 -10.26 7.57 14.74
N ASP A 23 -9.33 8.06 15.55
CA ASP A 23 -9.42 8.07 17.01
C ASP A 23 -10.42 9.10 17.55
N ALA A 24 -10.74 10.12 16.74
CA ALA A 24 -11.66 11.20 17.12
C ALA A 24 -13.09 10.70 17.38
N ASP A 25 -13.55 9.70 16.64
CA ASP A 25 -14.82 9.01 16.87
C ASP A 25 -14.69 7.52 16.55
N PRO A 26 -14.34 6.68 17.52
CA PRO A 26 -14.19 5.24 17.30
C PRO A 26 -15.50 4.54 16.91
N THR A 27 -16.66 5.17 17.15
CA THR A 27 -17.97 4.59 16.80
C THR A 27 -18.29 4.77 15.32
N PHE A 28 -17.65 5.74 14.65
CA PHE A 28 -17.80 5.99 13.22
C PHE A 28 -16.45 6.40 12.59
N PRO A 29 -15.53 5.46 12.38
CA PRO A 29 -14.20 5.72 11.83
C PRO A 29 -14.27 6.31 10.42
N GLN A 30 -13.63 7.46 10.22
CA GLN A 30 -13.62 8.20 8.96
C GLN A 30 -12.45 7.76 8.06
N TRP A 31 -12.44 6.49 7.63
CA TRP A 31 -11.33 5.93 6.85
C TRP A 31 -11.02 6.70 5.56
N ALA A 32 -12.03 7.03 4.76
CA ALA A 32 -11.83 7.80 3.54
C ALA A 32 -11.21 9.18 3.82
N ARG A 33 -11.67 9.86 4.88
CA ARG A 33 -11.10 11.14 5.31
C ARG A 33 -9.69 10.99 5.83
N ALA A 34 -9.41 9.96 6.61
CA ALA A 34 -8.09 9.73 7.20
C ALA A 34 -7.01 9.43 6.15
N LYS A 35 -7.39 8.97 4.97
CA LYS A 35 -6.50 8.64 3.84
C LYS A 35 -6.57 9.63 2.68
N GLY A 36 -7.53 10.54 2.67
CA GLY A 36 -7.84 11.41 1.54
C GLY A 36 -7.22 12.82 1.61
N TYR A 37 -6.19 13.04 2.44
CA TYR A 37 -5.48 14.31 2.44
C TYR A 37 -4.60 14.47 1.20
N ASP A 38 -4.38 15.70 0.79
CA ASP A 38 -3.47 16.03 -0.30
C ASP A 38 -2.10 15.37 -0.06
N THR A 39 -1.52 14.81 -1.11
CA THR A 39 -0.24 14.07 -1.10
C THR A 39 -0.23 12.74 -0.36
N PHE A 40 -1.32 12.31 0.27
CA PHE A 40 -1.44 10.98 0.85
C PHE A 40 -1.55 9.90 -0.24
N GLY A 41 -1.12 8.68 0.09
CA GLY A 41 -1.15 7.56 -0.85
C GLY A 41 -0.13 7.67 -1.99
N PRO A 42 1.12 8.14 -1.75
CA PRO A 42 2.13 8.14 -2.80
C PRO A 42 2.38 6.70 -3.27
N PHE A 43 2.58 6.51 -4.58
CA PHE A 43 2.89 5.23 -5.18
C PHE A 43 3.99 5.37 -6.24
N GLY A 44 4.70 4.30 -6.52
CA GLY A 44 5.86 4.28 -7.41
C GLY A 44 6.91 3.28 -6.92
N PRO A 45 8.18 3.40 -7.36
CA PRO A 45 8.73 4.38 -8.30
C PRO A 45 8.34 4.10 -9.75
N VAL A 46 7.91 2.87 -10.03
CA VAL A 46 7.46 2.39 -11.34
C VAL A 46 6.26 1.47 -11.17
N ILE A 47 5.55 1.19 -12.25
CA ILE A 47 4.64 0.07 -12.35
C ILE A 47 5.42 -1.05 -13.06
N ALA A 48 5.73 -2.12 -12.32
CA ALA A 48 6.39 -3.29 -12.88
C ALA A 48 5.35 -4.21 -13.53
N THR A 49 5.48 -4.44 -14.82
CA THR A 49 4.69 -5.39 -15.60
C THR A 49 5.49 -6.65 -15.85
N ASP A 50 4.83 -7.74 -16.21
CA ASP A 50 5.49 -9.03 -16.54
C ASP A 50 6.41 -9.55 -15.41
N ILE A 51 6.03 -9.33 -14.16
CA ILE A 51 6.77 -9.76 -12.97
C ILE A 51 5.97 -10.78 -12.15
N ASP A 52 6.65 -11.80 -11.68
CA ASP A 52 6.14 -12.70 -10.65
C ASP A 52 6.55 -12.16 -9.26
N ILE A 53 5.57 -11.73 -8.48
CA ILE A 53 5.78 -11.22 -7.13
C ILE A 53 5.60 -12.29 -6.04
N SER A 54 5.29 -13.54 -6.38
CA SER A 54 4.96 -14.59 -5.40
C SER A 54 6.08 -14.84 -4.39
N GLY A 55 7.33 -14.68 -4.80
CA GLY A 55 8.52 -14.81 -3.94
C GLY A 55 9.06 -13.50 -3.39
N ALA A 56 8.40 -12.37 -3.67
CA ALA A 56 8.90 -11.05 -3.28
C ALA A 56 8.67 -10.78 -1.79
N SER A 57 9.54 -9.93 -1.22
CA SER A 57 9.38 -9.36 0.11
C SER A 57 9.02 -7.90 0.02
N ILE A 58 8.18 -7.47 0.95
CA ILE A 58 7.77 -6.08 1.16
C ILE A 58 8.50 -5.56 2.39
N ARG A 59 9.19 -4.43 2.27
CA ARG A 59 9.92 -3.78 3.37
C ARG A 59 9.48 -2.35 3.50
N ALA A 60 9.43 -1.87 4.75
CA ALA A 60 9.27 -0.46 5.04
C ALA A 60 10.32 0.00 6.04
N GLU A 61 10.94 1.14 5.76
CA GLU A 61 11.95 1.75 6.61
C GLU A 61 11.54 3.19 6.98
N LEU A 62 11.89 3.60 8.19
CA LEU A 62 11.79 4.99 8.64
C LEU A 62 13.20 5.50 8.97
N ASN A 63 13.69 6.49 8.24
CA ASN A 63 15.05 7.01 8.36
C ASN A 63 16.11 5.89 8.33
N GLY A 64 15.98 4.93 7.40
CA GLY A 64 16.89 3.80 7.22
C GLY A 64 16.78 2.72 8.29
N ARG A 65 15.77 2.77 9.17
CA ARG A 65 15.51 1.69 10.14
C ARG A 65 14.36 0.84 9.68
N GLU A 66 14.61 -0.44 9.45
CA GLU A 66 13.57 -1.39 9.09
C GLU A 66 12.46 -1.42 10.15
N ARG A 67 11.23 -1.35 9.69
CA ARG A 67 9.99 -1.41 10.48
C ARG A 67 9.11 -2.56 10.08
N GLN A 68 9.08 -2.85 8.80
CA GLN A 68 8.32 -3.96 8.24
C GLN A 68 9.20 -4.74 7.28
N ASN A 69 9.10 -6.06 7.36
CA ASN A 69 9.75 -6.96 6.41
C ASN A 69 8.94 -8.27 6.42
N TYR A 70 8.23 -8.53 5.36
CA TYR A 70 7.36 -9.71 5.24
C TYR A 70 7.22 -10.11 3.78
N PRO A 71 7.03 -11.41 3.50
CA PRO A 71 6.81 -11.87 2.13
C PRO A 71 5.41 -11.52 1.63
N VAL A 72 5.26 -11.38 0.32
CA VAL A 72 3.96 -11.16 -0.33
C VAL A 72 2.96 -12.28 0.00
N SER A 73 3.45 -13.50 0.23
CA SER A 73 2.62 -14.64 0.64
C SER A 73 1.86 -14.44 1.96
N ASP A 74 2.31 -13.50 2.82
CA ASP A 74 1.67 -13.19 4.10
C ASP A 74 0.51 -12.18 3.96
N LEU A 75 0.25 -11.66 2.75
CA LEU A 75 -0.93 -10.85 2.50
C LEU A 75 -2.19 -11.66 2.79
N PHE A 76 -3.13 -11.06 3.52
CA PHE A 76 -4.40 -11.71 3.89
C PHE A 76 -5.22 -12.16 2.67
N LEU A 77 -5.21 -11.36 1.62
CA LEU A 77 -5.74 -11.71 0.30
C LEU A 77 -4.62 -11.50 -0.72
N GLN A 78 -4.42 -12.47 -1.59
CA GLN A 78 -3.53 -12.29 -2.71
C GLN A 78 -4.12 -11.29 -3.72
N PRO A 79 -3.30 -10.57 -4.50
CA PRO A 79 -3.77 -9.50 -5.38
C PRO A 79 -4.93 -9.90 -6.31
N ALA A 80 -4.85 -11.07 -6.94
CA ALA A 80 -5.92 -11.57 -7.82
C ALA A 80 -7.22 -11.84 -7.06
N ASP A 81 -7.13 -12.41 -5.85
CA ASP A 81 -8.31 -12.65 -5.00
C ASP A 81 -8.97 -11.33 -4.58
N LEU A 82 -8.14 -10.31 -4.27
CA LEU A 82 -8.64 -8.99 -3.89
C LEU A 82 -9.36 -8.32 -5.07
N VAL A 83 -8.77 -8.33 -6.26
CA VAL A 83 -9.41 -7.82 -7.49
C VAL A 83 -10.72 -8.55 -7.77
N SER A 84 -10.72 -9.88 -7.68
CA SER A 84 -11.93 -10.70 -7.86
C SER A 84 -13.04 -10.29 -6.88
N ARG A 85 -12.71 -10.09 -5.60
CA ARG A 85 -13.71 -9.72 -4.58
C ARG A 85 -14.23 -8.30 -4.78
N LEU A 86 -13.36 -7.34 -5.09
CA LEU A 86 -13.77 -5.95 -5.31
C LEU A 86 -14.71 -5.84 -6.52
N SER A 87 -14.43 -6.56 -7.60
CA SER A 87 -15.24 -6.55 -8.82
C SER A 87 -16.67 -7.08 -8.65
N GLN A 88 -16.96 -7.78 -7.54
CA GLN A 88 -18.29 -8.30 -7.26
C GLN A 88 -19.29 -7.21 -6.82
N PHE A 89 -18.80 -6.08 -6.32
CA PHE A 89 -19.67 -5.01 -5.83
C PHE A 89 -19.33 -3.62 -6.37
N MET A 90 -18.23 -3.48 -7.11
CA MET A 90 -17.87 -2.21 -7.77
C MET A 90 -17.24 -2.47 -9.13
N THR A 91 -17.45 -1.54 -10.05
CA THR A 91 -16.76 -1.60 -11.35
C THR A 91 -15.35 -1.04 -11.20
N LEU A 92 -14.34 -1.89 -11.42
CA LEU A 92 -12.94 -1.45 -11.51
C LEU A 92 -12.67 -0.88 -12.91
N GLN A 93 -11.91 0.19 -12.98
CA GLN A 93 -11.54 0.85 -14.22
C GLN A 93 -10.03 0.71 -14.48
N PRO A 94 -9.58 0.73 -15.74
CA PRO A 94 -8.15 0.85 -16.03
C PRO A 94 -7.55 2.09 -15.36
N GLY A 95 -6.49 1.87 -14.57
CA GLY A 95 -5.85 2.91 -13.78
C GLY A 95 -6.24 2.94 -12.31
N ASP A 96 -7.21 2.13 -11.89
CA ASP A 96 -7.49 1.96 -10.45
C ASP A 96 -6.30 1.33 -9.74
N LEU A 97 -5.95 1.90 -8.59
CA LEU A 97 -4.90 1.38 -7.71
C LEU A 97 -5.55 0.64 -6.54
N VAL A 98 -5.23 -0.63 -6.40
CA VAL A 98 -5.72 -1.48 -5.32
C VAL A 98 -4.63 -1.72 -4.30
N SER A 99 -4.80 -1.18 -3.08
CA SER A 99 -3.88 -1.42 -1.97
C SER A 99 -4.17 -2.79 -1.34
N CYS A 100 -3.15 -3.66 -1.32
CA CYS A 100 -3.28 -5.04 -0.83
C CYS A 100 -3.15 -5.18 0.69
N GLY A 101 -3.04 -4.07 1.41
CA GLY A 101 -2.89 -4.05 2.85
C GLY A 101 -1.44 -3.90 3.32
N THR A 102 -1.24 -4.05 4.61
CA THR A 102 0.07 -3.85 5.27
C THR A 102 0.32 -4.92 6.30
N GLY A 103 1.59 -5.26 6.50
CA GLY A 103 2.05 -6.13 7.57
C GLY A 103 2.18 -5.41 8.92
N PRO A 104 2.55 -6.14 9.97
CA PRO A 104 2.81 -5.54 11.28
C PRO A 104 4.02 -4.60 11.24
N GLY A 105 4.09 -3.65 12.19
CA GLY A 105 5.25 -2.75 12.35
C GLY A 105 5.02 -1.32 11.83
N ALA A 106 3.83 -1.00 11.33
CA ALA A 106 3.49 0.38 11.00
C ALA A 106 3.63 1.29 12.23
N LEU A 107 4.29 2.44 12.06
CA LEU A 107 4.53 3.40 13.13
C LEU A 107 4.12 4.80 12.72
N PRO A 108 3.74 5.66 13.68
CA PRO A 108 3.49 7.06 13.41
C PRO A 108 4.72 7.76 12.83
N MET A 109 4.50 8.56 11.81
CA MET A 109 5.50 9.43 11.21
C MET A 109 5.53 10.79 11.93
N ARG A 110 6.70 11.42 11.96
CA ARG A 110 6.90 12.78 12.44
C ARG A 110 7.46 13.63 11.30
N SER A 111 7.23 14.93 11.35
CA SER A 111 7.80 15.85 10.35
C SER A 111 9.32 15.64 10.19
N GLY A 112 9.80 15.66 8.96
CA GLY A 112 11.18 15.41 8.57
C GLY A 112 11.59 13.93 8.47
N VAL A 113 10.66 12.99 8.67
CA VAL A 113 10.95 11.55 8.53
C VAL A 113 10.90 11.13 7.06
N THR A 114 11.90 10.40 6.61
CA THR A 114 11.88 9.70 5.32
C THR A 114 11.31 8.30 5.50
N ILE A 115 10.38 7.95 4.62
CA ILE A 115 9.75 6.64 4.53
C ILE A 115 10.18 6.01 3.22
N ASP A 116 10.78 4.84 3.29
CA ASP A 116 11.15 4.02 2.14
C ASP A 116 10.30 2.76 2.14
N VAL A 117 9.56 2.53 1.06
CA VAL A 117 8.79 1.29 0.84
C VAL A 117 9.39 0.57 -0.34
N SER A 118 9.87 -0.64 -0.11
CA SER A 118 10.55 -1.45 -1.13
C SER A 118 9.82 -2.77 -1.35
N ILE A 119 9.75 -3.18 -2.62
CA ILE A 119 9.27 -4.51 -3.01
C ILE A 119 10.31 -5.12 -3.96
N ASP A 120 10.69 -6.37 -3.70
CA ASP A 120 11.66 -7.07 -4.54
C ASP A 120 11.16 -7.11 -6.00
N GLY A 121 12.03 -6.73 -6.93
CA GLY A 121 11.73 -6.66 -8.36
C GLY A 121 11.01 -5.39 -8.83
N ILE A 122 10.53 -4.53 -7.93
CA ILE A 122 9.85 -3.26 -8.26
C ILE A 122 10.76 -2.06 -7.99
N GLY A 123 11.40 -2.04 -6.82
CA GLY A 123 12.27 -0.95 -6.40
C GLY A 123 11.83 -0.33 -5.07
N THR A 124 12.25 0.91 -4.85
CA THR A 124 11.99 1.65 -3.60
C THR A 124 11.27 2.96 -3.88
N LEU A 125 10.11 3.11 -3.29
CA LEU A 125 9.39 4.38 -3.19
C LEU A 125 9.88 5.12 -1.95
N SER A 126 10.44 6.32 -2.12
CA SER A 126 10.96 7.14 -1.04
C SER A 126 10.22 8.46 -0.95
N ASN A 127 9.72 8.80 0.23
CA ASN A 127 8.99 10.03 0.48
C ASN A 127 9.41 10.63 1.82
N THR A 128 9.42 11.95 1.90
CA THR A 128 9.59 12.66 3.18
C THR A 128 8.22 13.14 3.66
N TYR A 129 7.88 12.82 4.91
CA TYR A 129 6.71 13.36 5.56
C TYR A 129 7.05 14.71 6.17
N ASP A 130 6.31 15.75 5.79
CA ASP A 130 6.44 17.11 6.33
C ASP A 130 5.07 17.67 6.69
N THR A 131 4.99 18.54 7.71
CA THR A 131 3.76 19.16 8.23
C THR A 131 3.85 20.68 8.26
#